data_ad83e0809078379cab66e4dbf3cdd7f5
#
_entry.id   ad83e0809078379cab66e4dbf3cdd7f5
#
_cell.length_a   1.000
_cell.length_b   1.000
_cell.length_c   1.000
_cell.angle_alpha   90.00
_cell.angle_beta   90.00
_cell.angle_gamma   90.00
#
_symmetry.space_group_name_H-M   'P 1'
#
loop_
_entity.id
_entity.type
_entity.pdbx_description
1 polymer ?
#
loop_
_entity_poly.entity_id
_entity_poly.type
_entity_poly.pdbx_seq_one_letter_code
_entity_poly.pdbx_strand_id
1 'polypeptide(L)'
;MTWDKVMKLRNRIRIFAVIFILALGMEYLPMAVYAAEVTAEESDMANDAEPDMDETPEPDNASEPDKEDKTDVQDTGQNIPVTDIEISDHEEEVEVGKTINLTATALPANATESTITFRSSDINIATVTSAGEVKGISKGYVTIYVSAGSIIKEVNLTVKVKTTGININKEYLVMKPGTAFKLSVSVFPAEAEQAVSYKSTNTSVAAVSGSGVVTAKQTGSATIIVSNGDLSGAVSVIVNLSLIHISEPTR
;
A
#
# COMPACT_ATOMS: atom_id res chain seq x y z
N MET A 1 -37.87 10.29 -2.78
CA MET A 1 -37.42 8.94 -2.36
C MET A 1 -37.80 8.80 -0.91
N THR A 2 -38.77 7.94 -0.58
CA THR A 2 -39.38 7.89 0.76
C THR A 2 -38.48 7.12 1.72
N TRP A 3 -38.42 7.53 2.98
CA TRP A 3 -37.65 6.95 4.09
C TRP A 3 -37.78 5.42 4.19
N ASP A 4 -38.90 4.88 3.80
CA ASP A 4 -39.21 3.44 3.82
C ASP A 4 -38.36 2.61 2.81
N LYS A 5 -37.97 3.22 1.68
CA LYS A 5 -37.06 2.57 0.70
C LYS A 5 -35.61 2.50 1.19
N VAL A 6 -35.15 3.50 1.96
CA VAL A 6 -33.80 3.53 2.53
C VAL A 6 -33.64 2.50 3.64
N MET A 7 -34.67 2.32 4.47
CA MET A 7 -34.67 1.31 5.54
C MET A 7 -34.70 -0.12 4.97
N LYS A 8 -35.45 -0.39 3.93
CA LYS A 8 -35.48 -1.70 3.27
C LYS A 8 -34.16 -2.04 2.57
N LEU A 9 -33.44 -1.05 2.04
CA LEU A 9 -32.14 -1.27 1.41
C LEU A 9 -31.06 -1.60 2.46
N ARG A 10 -31.04 -0.92 3.62
CA ARG A 10 -30.11 -1.20 4.73
C ARG A 10 -30.32 -2.59 5.35
N ASN A 11 -31.57 -3.06 5.44
CA ASN A 11 -31.86 -4.41 5.95
C ASN A 11 -31.43 -5.51 4.95
N ARG A 12 -31.57 -5.29 3.65
CA ARG A 12 -31.08 -6.25 2.62
C ARG A 12 -29.57 -6.40 2.62
N ILE A 13 -28.83 -5.31 2.81
CA ILE A 13 -27.37 -5.33 2.89
C ILE A 13 -26.90 -6.09 4.15
N ARG A 14 -27.58 -5.94 5.28
CA ARG A 14 -27.25 -6.68 6.51
C ARG A 14 -27.50 -8.18 6.40
N ILE A 15 -28.55 -8.60 5.72
CA ILE A 15 -28.89 -10.02 5.51
C ILE A 15 -27.87 -10.68 4.56
N PHE A 16 -27.41 -9.98 3.52
CA PHE A 16 -26.35 -10.51 2.64
C PHE A 16 -24.99 -10.65 3.33
N ALA A 17 -24.61 -9.74 4.22
CA ALA A 17 -23.39 -9.84 5.00
C ALA A 17 -23.40 -11.03 5.97
N VAL A 18 -24.54 -11.32 6.62
CA VAL A 18 -24.67 -12.46 7.55
C VAL A 18 -24.68 -13.81 6.81
N ILE A 19 -25.26 -13.89 5.61
CA ILE A 19 -25.29 -15.12 4.81
C ILE A 19 -23.91 -15.45 4.25
N PHE A 20 -23.08 -14.42 3.92
CA PHE A 20 -21.74 -14.63 3.40
C PHE A 20 -20.76 -15.13 4.49
N ILE A 21 -20.96 -14.72 5.75
CA ILE A 21 -20.13 -15.15 6.90
C ILE A 21 -20.42 -16.62 7.27
N LEU A 22 -21.67 -17.09 7.11
CA LEU A 22 -22.05 -18.48 7.41
C LEU A 22 -21.57 -19.49 6.35
N ALA A 23 -21.22 -19.05 5.16
CA ALA A 23 -20.75 -19.94 4.08
C ALA A 23 -19.24 -20.26 4.14
N LEU A 24 -18.45 -19.55 4.96
CA LEU A 24 -16.99 -19.70 5.02
C LEU A 24 -16.45 -20.50 6.22
N GLY A 25 -17.29 -20.99 7.12
CA GLY A 25 -16.88 -21.97 8.17
C GLY A 25 -15.71 -21.54 9.05
N MET A 26 -15.47 -20.24 9.25
CA MET A 26 -14.42 -19.75 10.14
C MET A 26 -15.02 -19.33 11.50
N GLU A 27 -14.61 -20.06 12.53
CA GLU A 27 -14.89 -19.68 13.92
C GLU A 27 -14.12 -18.41 14.28
N TYR A 28 -14.84 -17.28 14.39
CA TYR A 28 -14.29 -16.04 14.91
C TYR A 28 -14.68 -15.88 16.39
N LEU A 29 -13.66 -15.77 17.25
CA LEU A 29 -13.80 -15.31 18.64
C LEU A 29 -14.33 -13.86 18.66
N PRO A 30 -15.27 -13.52 19.57
CA PRO A 30 -15.83 -12.19 19.61
C PRO A 30 -14.84 -11.18 20.20
N MET A 31 -14.37 -10.25 19.38
CA MET A 31 -13.78 -9.01 19.89
C MET A 31 -14.89 -8.10 20.42
N ALA A 32 -14.76 -7.74 21.70
CA ALA A 32 -15.65 -6.81 22.39
C ALA A 32 -15.61 -5.44 21.68
N VAL A 33 -16.77 -5.04 21.16
CA VAL A 33 -16.99 -3.67 20.66
C VAL A 33 -17.14 -2.76 21.87
N TYR A 34 -16.15 -1.92 22.13
CA TYR A 34 -16.28 -0.82 23.09
C TYR A 34 -17.02 0.31 22.37
N ALA A 35 -18.31 0.40 22.62
CA ALA A 35 -19.12 1.56 22.26
C ALA A 35 -18.92 2.63 23.34
N ALA A 36 -18.23 3.71 23.00
CA ALA A 36 -18.24 4.92 23.81
C ALA A 36 -19.55 5.66 23.53
N GLU A 37 -20.49 5.61 24.47
CA GLU A 37 -21.63 6.52 24.53
C GLU A 37 -21.14 7.91 24.91
N VAL A 38 -21.30 8.86 24.01
CA VAL A 38 -21.22 10.28 24.33
C VAL A 38 -22.60 10.70 24.80
N THR A 39 -22.78 10.84 26.12
CA THR A 39 -23.94 11.49 26.70
C THR A 39 -23.76 13.00 26.60
N ALA A 40 -24.65 13.64 25.87
CA ALA A 40 -24.85 15.08 25.92
C ALA A 40 -25.66 15.38 27.20
N GLU A 41 -25.06 16.10 28.14
CA GLU A 41 -25.82 16.77 29.19
C GLU A 41 -26.05 18.23 28.78
N GLU A 42 -27.31 18.51 28.50
CA GLU A 42 -27.92 19.82 28.50
C GLU A 42 -28.04 20.26 29.99
N SER A 43 -27.50 21.43 30.34
CA SER A 43 -27.93 22.14 31.52
C SER A 43 -28.21 23.59 31.18
N ASP A 44 -29.49 23.81 31.04
CA ASP A 44 -30.20 25.08 31.15
C ASP A 44 -30.10 25.60 32.58
N MET A 45 -29.96 26.89 32.77
CA MET A 45 -30.65 27.71 33.75
C MET A 45 -30.01 29.09 33.85
N ALA A 46 -30.82 30.05 33.45
CA ALA A 46 -30.79 31.45 33.75
C ALA A 46 -30.75 31.75 35.27
N ASN A 47 -30.20 32.84 35.68
CA ASN A 47 -30.93 33.95 36.27
C ASN A 47 -30.02 35.00 36.89
N ASP A 48 -30.24 36.23 36.47
CA ASP A 48 -30.43 37.49 37.19
C ASP A 48 -29.55 37.82 38.41
N ALA A 49 -28.89 38.94 38.30
CA ALA A 49 -29.11 40.14 39.11
C ALA A 49 -27.91 41.11 39.06
N GLU A 50 -28.04 42.23 38.36
CA GLU A 50 -27.49 43.50 38.87
C GLU A 50 -28.41 44.02 39.98
N PRO A 51 -28.04 44.97 40.86
CA PRO A 51 -27.30 46.21 40.58
C PRO A 51 -26.40 46.68 41.77
N ASP A 52 -25.62 47.65 41.63
CA ASP A 52 -25.70 48.99 42.24
C ASP A 52 -24.31 49.63 42.41
N MET A 53 -24.23 50.77 41.86
CA MET A 53 -23.55 52.04 42.07
C MET A 53 -22.78 52.22 43.39
N ASP A 54 -21.63 52.87 43.22
CA ASP A 54 -21.34 54.22 43.73
C ASP A 54 -19.98 54.36 44.43
N GLU A 55 -19.40 55.49 44.18
CA GLU A 55 -18.36 56.30 44.87
C GLU A 55 -16.92 56.23 44.38
N THR A 56 -16.61 57.27 43.61
CA THR A 56 -15.31 57.94 43.58
C THR A 56 -15.05 58.65 44.92
N PRO A 57 -13.79 58.89 45.35
CA PRO A 57 -13.07 60.07 44.89
C PRO A 57 -11.54 59.89 44.65
N GLU A 58 -11.01 60.68 43.73
CA GLU A 58 -9.64 61.17 43.69
C GLU A 58 -9.42 62.25 44.80
N PRO A 59 -8.19 62.81 44.99
CA PRO A 59 -6.88 62.64 44.35
C PRO A 59 -5.70 62.57 45.35
N ASP A 60 -4.49 62.31 44.99
CA ASP A 60 -3.31 63.18 45.12
C ASP A 60 -1.95 62.49 44.86
N ASN A 61 -1.27 63.02 43.92
CA ASN A 61 0.08 63.58 43.93
C ASN A 61 1.33 62.72 44.10
N ALA A 62 2.11 62.78 43.00
CA ALA A 62 3.57 62.91 42.92
C ALA A 62 4.47 61.73 43.29
N SER A 63 5.09 61.19 42.31
CA SER A 63 6.51 61.37 41.95
C SER A 63 6.97 60.37 40.89
N GLU A 64 7.34 60.85 39.75
CA GLU A 64 8.40 60.21 38.95
C GLU A 64 9.72 60.28 39.72
N PRO A 65 10.67 59.32 39.57
CA PRO A 65 11.28 58.96 38.32
C PRO A 65 11.68 57.49 38.23
N ASP A 66 11.75 56.88 37.11
CA ASP A 66 12.94 56.34 36.47
C ASP A 66 12.57 55.59 35.21
N LYS A 67 13.05 56.15 34.14
CA LYS A 67 13.08 55.50 32.82
C LYS A 67 14.00 54.29 32.91
N GLU A 68 13.45 53.13 33.15
CA GLU A 68 14.04 51.89 32.64
C GLU A 68 13.47 51.66 31.25
N ASP A 69 14.31 51.92 30.29
CA ASP A 69 14.23 51.54 28.90
C ASP A 69 14.10 49.97 28.84
N LYS A 70 12.89 49.48 29.07
CA LYS A 70 12.52 48.16 28.63
C LYS A 70 12.37 48.26 27.13
N THR A 71 13.45 47.99 26.41
CA THR A 71 13.36 47.56 25.03
C THR A 71 12.37 46.40 25.01
N ASP A 72 11.13 46.82 24.67
CA ASP A 72 10.10 45.90 24.20
C ASP A 72 10.68 45.24 22.95
N VAL A 73 11.34 44.10 23.17
CA VAL A 73 11.66 43.16 22.10
C VAL A 73 10.30 42.66 21.67
N GLN A 74 9.63 43.42 20.79
CA GLN A 74 8.60 42.86 19.96
C GLN A 74 9.23 41.67 19.27
N ASP A 75 9.04 40.50 19.83
CA ASP A 75 9.11 39.26 19.10
C ASP A 75 8.05 39.33 18.01
N THR A 76 8.39 40.05 16.94
CA THR A 76 7.68 39.97 15.68
C THR A 76 7.97 38.57 15.18
N GLY A 77 7.21 37.58 15.71
CA GLY A 77 7.24 36.20 15.23
C GLY A 77 7.04 36.22 13.74
N GLN A 78 8.15 36.37 13.00
CA GLN A 78 8.13 36.39 11.56
C GLN A 78 7.66 35.03 11.12
N ASN A 79 6.41 34.94 10.63
CA ASN A 79 5.91 33.71 10.05
C ASN A 79 6.74 33.40 8.79
N ILE A 80 7.59 32.37 8.90
CA ILE A 80 8.41 31.87 7.81
C ILE A 80 7.64 30.70 7.18
N PRO A 81 7.10 30.85 5.98
CA PRO A 81 6.31 29.77 5.37
C PRO A 81 7.23 28.63 4.89
N VAL A 82 6.68 27.42 4.85
CA VAL A 82 7.29 26.31 4.13
C VAL A 82 7.27 26.63 2.64
N THR A 83 8.42 26.51 1.98
CA THR A 83 8.58 26.74 0.54
C THR A 83 8.74 25.46 -0.26
N ASP A 84 9.23 24.39 0.39
CA ASP A 84 9.40 23.05 -0.23
C ASP A 84 9.40 21.96 0.82
N ILE A 85 9.25 20.71 0.37
CA ILE A 85 9.42 19.49 1.17
C ILE A 85 10.46 18.63 0.46
N GLU A 86 11.56 18.31 1.13
CA GLU A 86 12.53 17.33 0.66
C GLU A 86 12.12 15.95 1.15
N ILE A 87 11.97 15.00 0.22
CA ILE A 87 11.65 13.60 0.51
C ILE A 87 12.92 12.80 0.23
N SER A 88 13.38 12.02 1.20
CA SER A 88 14.56 11.17 1.03
C SER A 88 14.32 10.09 -0.03
N ASP A 89 15.42 9.54 -0.55
CA ASP A 89 15.37 8.38 -1.44
C ASP A 89 14.62 7.22 -0.77
N HIS A 90 13.74 6.57 -1.51
CA HIS A 90 12.83 5.53 -1.01
C HIS A 90 12.54 4.49 -2.10
N GLU A 91 12.09 3.31 -1.67
CA GLU A 91 11.61 2.28 -2.59
C GLU A 91 10.27 2.70 -3.20
N GLU A 92 10.13 2.55 -4.53
CA GLU A 92 8.88 2.83 -5.24
C GLU A 92 7.88 1.66 -5.17
N GLU A 93 8.33 0.53 -4.61
CA GLU A 93 7.56 -0.70 -4.52
C GLU A 93 7.54 -1.24 -3.08
N VAL A 94 6.40 -1.75 -2.66
CA VAL A 94 6.22 -2.41 -1.37
C VAL A 94 5.45 -3.71 -1.54
N GLU A 95 5.90 -4.79 -0.89
CA GLU A 95 5.14 -6.04 -0.89
C GLU A 95 3.94 -5.96 0.08
N VAL A 96 2.86 -6.64 -0.26
CA VAL A 96 1.72 -6.79 0.66
C VAL A 96 2.18 -7.36 2.01
N GLY A 97 1.82 -6.69 3.10
CA GLY A 97 2.20 -7.03 4.47
C GLY A 97 3.57 -6.51 4.90
N LYS A 98 4.35 -5.90 4.00
CA LYS A 98 5.63 -5.26 4.31
C LYS A 98 5.47 -3.77 4.50
N THR A 99 6.50 -3.14 5.06
CA THR A 99 6.59 -1.71 5.32
C THR A 99 7.85 -1.12 4.70
N ILE A 100 7.73 0.12 4.25
CA ILE A 100 8.82 1.01 3.87
C ILE A 100 8.69 2.30 4.67
N ASN A 101 9.79 3.05 4.83
CA ASN A 101 9.79 4.32 5.54
C ASN A 101 10.03 5.48 4.56
N LEU A 102 9.13 6.46 4.58
CA LEU A 102 9.29 7.73 3.91
C LEU A 102 9.78 8.76 4.94
N THR A 103 10.92 9.40 4.66
CA THR A 103 11.42 10.50 5.47
C THR A 103 11.26 11.79 4.68
N ALA A 104 10.70 12.82 5.31
CA ALA A 104 10.48 14.10 4.69
C ALA A 104 10.93 15.25 5.62
N THR A 105 11.43 16.32 5.03
CA THR A 105 11.89 17.50 5.75
C THR A 105 11.32 18.76 5.09
N ALA A 106 10.70 19.63 5.89
CA ALA A 106 10.19 20.92 5.41
C ALA A 106 11.34 21.93 5.24
N LEU A 107 11.28 22.70 4.17
CA LEU A 107 12.25 23.74 3.88
C LEU A 107 11.57 25.13 3.83
N PRO A 108 12.24 26.19 4.33
CA PRO A 108 13.52 26.15 5.03
C PRO A 108 13.40 25.53 6.44
N ALA A 109 14.50 25.06 7.02
CA ALA A 109 14.52 24.35 8.32
C ALA A 109 13.96 25.18 9.51
N ASN A 110 13.92 26.51 9.36
CA ASN A 110 13.35 27.44 10.34
C ASN A 110 11.91 27.88 10.00
N ALA A 111 11.20 27.16 9.11
CA ALA A 111 9.81 27.43 8.81
C ALA A 111 8.93 27.26 10.06
N THR A 112 7.95 28.16 10.23
CA THR A 112 7.10 28.20 11.43
C THR A 112 6.15 27.01 11.50
N GLU A 113 5.56 26.60 10.36
CA GLU A 113 4.65 25.45 10.25
C GLU A 113 5.34 24.28 9.53
N SER A 114 6.43 23.76 10.11
CA SER A 114 7.27 22.73 9.50
C SER A 114 6.81 21.30 9.78
N THR A 115 5.67 21.11 10.46
CA THR A 115 5.15 19.77 10.78
C THR A 115 4.81 19.00 9.51
N ILE A 116 5.46 17.84 9.30
CA ILE A 116 5.17 16.94 8.20
C ILE A 116 3.96 16.07 8.54
N THR A 117 3.05 15.94 7.60
CA THR A 117 1.91 15.02 7.69
C THR A 117 1.86 14.12 6.46
N PHE A 118 1.46 12.87 6.67
CA PHE A 118 1.34 11.86 5.61
C PHE A 118 -0.10 11.41 5.47
N ARG A 119 -0.55 11.20 4.24
CA ARG A 119 -1.89 10.68 3.93
C ARG A 119 -1.86 9.76 2.72
N SER A 120 -2.47 8.59 2.81
CA SER A 120 -2.66 7.70 1.67
C SER A 120 -3.87 8.13 0.84
N SER A 121 -3.77 8.00 -0.48
CA SER A 121 -4.89 8.17 -1.41
C SER A 121 -5.92 7.04 -1.30
N ASP A 122 -5.45 5.81 -0.94
CA ASP A 122 -6.31 4.64 -0.74
C ASP A 122 -5.74 3.75 0.38
N ILE A 123 -6.39 3.78 1.54
CA ILE A 123 -6.02 2.99 2.71
C ILE A 123 -6.24 1.48 2.54
N ASN A 124 -7.01 1.04 1.54
CA ASN A 124 -7.19 -0.37 1.23
C ASN A 124 -6.00 -0.93 0.42
N ILE A 125 -5.22 -0.06 -0.24
CA ILE A 125 -4.01 -0.43 -0.98
C ILE A 125 -2.79 -0.27 -0.08
N ALA A 126 -2.62 0.88 0.58
CA ALA A 126 -1.57 1.08 1.57
C ALA A 126 -2.00 2.07 2.65
N THR A 127 -1.56 1.84 3.87
CA THR A 127 -1.70 2.77 5.00
C THR A 127 -0.38 3.47 5.26
N VAL A 128 -0.43 4.69 5.81
CA VAL A 128 0.74 5.44 6.24
C VAL A 128 0.54 5.96 7.67
N THR A 129 1.57 5.90 8.49
CA THR A 129 1.58 6.46 9.85
C THR A 129 2.04 7.92 9.83
N SER A 130 1.82 8.64 10.93
CA SER A 130 2.37 10.00 11.12
C SER A 130 3.90 10.05 11.12
N ALA A 131 4.57 8.92 11.34
CA ALA A 131 6.03 8.79 11.26
C ALA A 131 6.54 8.52 9.83
N GLY A 132 5.65 8.40 8.82
CA GLY A 132 6.02 8.10 7.44
C GLY A 132 6.19 6.60 7.14
N GLU A 133 5.80 5.70 8.06
CA GLU A 133 5.83 4.26 7.82
C GLU A 133 4.66 3.87 6.92
N VAL A 134 4.94 3.42 5.69
CA VAL A 134 3.96 2.98 4.70
C VAL A 134 3.89 1.47 4.69
N LYS A 135 2.70 0.91 4.92
CA LYS A 135 2.44 -0.54 4.90
C LYS A 135 1.56 -0.92 3.71
N GLY A 136 2.02 -1.86 2.89
CA GLY A 136 1.23 -2.47 1.81
C GLY A 136 0.11 -3.36 2.35
N ILE A 137 -1.12 -3.14 1.90
CA ILE A 137 -2.34 -3.87 2.32
C ILE A 137 -2.83 -4.79 1.21
N SER A 138 -2.98 -4.26 -0.01
CA SER A 138 -3.40 -5.04 -1.18
C SER A 138 -2.70 -4.56 -2.45
N LYS A 139 -2.61 -5.42 -3.47
CA LYS A 139 -2.01 -5.09 -4.77
C LYS A 139 -2.68 -3.86 -5.39
N GLY A 140 -1.89 -2.91 -5.86
CA GLY A 140 -2.39 -1.73 -6.56
C GLY A 140 -1.38 -0.59 -6.61
N TYR A 141 -1.81 0.52 -7.17
CA TYR A 141 -1.10 1.79 -7.19
C TYR A 141 -1.69 2.71 -6.13
N VAL A 142 -0.85 3.40 -5.40
CA VAL A 142 -1.26 4.32 -4.34
C VAL A 142 -0.36 5.55 -4.35
N THR A 143 -0.92 6.70 -4.07
CA THR A 143 -0.18 7.94 -3.86
C THR A 143 -0.16 8.28 -2.38
N ILE A 144 1.01 8.53 -1.82
CA ILE A 144 1.17 9.09 -0.48
C ILE A 144 1.37 10.59 -0.62
N TYR A 145 0.46 11.35 -0.06
CA TYR A 145 0.56 12.81 0.04
C TYR A 145 1.37 13.18 1.26
N VAL A 146 2.43 13.95 1.06
CA VAL A 146 3.30 14.49 2.10
C VAL A 146 3.07 15.99 2.16
N SER A 147 2.63 16.53 3.29
CA SER A 147 2.31 17.94 3.39
C SER A 147 2.93 18.61 4.60
N ALA A 148 3.29 19.90 4.44
CA ALA A 148 3.76 20.81 5.48
C ALA A 148 3.34 22.24 5.14
N GLY A 149 2.66 22.91 6.07
CA GLY A 149 2.05 24.21 5.78
C GLY A 149 1.10 24.11 4.57
N SER A 150 1.34 24.93 3.54
CA SER A 150 0.57 24.94 2.29
C SER A 150 1.16 24.04 1.19
N ILE A 151 2.33 23.43 1.41
CA ILE A 151 3.02 22.61 0.41
C ILE A 151 2.57 21.16 0.51
N ILE A 152 2.32 20.54 -0.66
CA ILE A 152 1.98 19.12 -0.79
C ILE A 152 2.88 18.51 -1.86
N LYS A 153 3.50 17.37 -1.55
CA LYS A 153 4.21 16.52 -2.51
C LYS A 153 3.57 15.14 -2.58
N GLU A 154 3.70 14.51 -3.74
CA GLU A 154 3.14 13.20 -4.04
C GLU A 154 4.26 12.17 -4.18
N VAL A 155 4.09 11.03 -3.51
CA VAL A 155 4.94 9.86 -3.65
C VAL A 155 4.09 8.73 -4.22
N ASN A 156 4.39 8.30 -5.45
CA ASN A 156 3.67 7.22 -6.11
C ASN A 156 4.33 5.88 -5.79
N LEU A 157 3.57 4.95 -5.25
CA LEU A 157 4.02 3.63 -4.85
C LEU A 157 3.21 2.53 -5.53
N THR A 158 3.88 1.41 -5.79
CA THR A 158 3.24 0.17 -6.27
C THR A 158 3.26 -0.87 -5.17
N VAL A 159 2.09 -1.36 -4.78
CA VAL A 159 1.98 -2.48 -3.85
C VAL A 159 1.88 -3.78 -4.64
N LYS A 160 2.83 -4.70 -4.41
CA LYS A 160 2.94 -5.99 -5.11
C LYS A 160 2.63 -7.15 -4.19
N VAL A 161 2.09 -8.22 -4.76
CA VAL A 161 2.01 -9.52 -4.09
C VAL A 161 3.23 -10.34 -4.49
N LYS A 162 3.98 -10.82 -3.48
CA LYS A 162 5.16 -11.63 -3.70
C LYS A 162 4.82 -12.96 -4.35
N THR A 163 5.56 -13.36 -5.38
CA THR A 163 5.48 -14.70 -5.96
C THR A 163 6.06 -15.72 -4.99
N THR A 164 5.27 -16.75 -4.69
CA THR A 164 5.66 -17.87 -3.81
C THR A 164 5.91 -19.16 -4.55
N GLY A 165 5.44 -19.29 -5.80
CA GLY A 165 5.64 -20.47 -6.61
C GLY A 165 5.38 -20.27 -8.10
N ILE A 166 6.07 -21.06 -8.92
CA ILE A 166 5.80 -21.25 -10.34
C ILE A 166 5.57 -22.73 -10.57
N ASN A 167 4.41 -23.09 -11.12
CA ASN A 167 4.11 -24.47 -11.54
C ASN A 167 4.14 -24.55 -13.06
N ILE A 168 4.89 -25.50 -13.60
CA ILE A 168 5.01 -25.77 -15.03
C ILE A 168 4.42 -27.17 -15.27
N ASN A 169 3.54 -27.30 -16.26
CA ASN A 169 2.82 -28.54 -16.53
C ASN A 169 3.71 -29.74 -16.97
N LYS A 170 5.01 -29.52 -17.18
CA LYS A 170 6.00 -30.52 -17.55
C LYS A 170 7.35 -30.19 -16.91
N GLU A 171 8.01 -31.21 -16.38
CA GLU A 171 9.40 -31.15 -15.90
C GLU A 171 10.39 -31.50 -17.01
N TYR A 172 9.96 -32.39 -17.94
CA TYR A 172 10.75 -32.77 -19.11
C TYR A 172 9.86 -32.98 -20.34
N LEU A 173 10.46 -32.81 -21.52
CA LEU A 173 9.87 -33.06 -22.83
C LEU A 173 10.82 -33.94 -23.65
N VAL A 174 10.27 -34.98 -24.26
CA VAL A 174 10.95 -35.77 -25.30
C VAL A 174 10.23 -35.48 -26.62
N MET A 175 10.94 -34.93 -27.59
CA MET A 175 10.34 -34.40 -28.81
C MET A 175 11.08 -34.93 -30.06
N LYS A 176 10.36 -35.00 -31.20
CA LYS A 176 10.98 -35.21 -32.51
C LYS A 176 11.31 -33.86 -33.13
N PRO A 177 12.39 -33.77 -33.96
CA PRO A 177 12.62 -32.56 -34.73
C PRO A 177 11.38 -32.14 -35.54
N GLY A 178 11.11 -30.84 -35.60
CA GLY A 178 9.98 -30.26 -36.31
C GLY A 178 8.66 -30.26 -35.50
N THR A 179 8.62 -30.88 -34.31
CA THR A 179 7.42 -30.86 -33.46
C THR A 179 7.41 -29.66 -32.49
N ALA A 180 6.24 -29.27 -32.02
CA ALA A 180 6.04 -28.20 -31.07
C ALA A 180 5.19 -28.65 -29.88
N PHE A 181 5.46 -28.06 -28.69
CA PHE A 181 4.72 -28.29 -27.46
C PHE A 181 4.47 -26.98 -26.73
N LYS A 182 3.22 -26.76 -26.28
CA LYS A 182 2.84 -25.59 -25.49
C LYS A 182 3.06 -25.87 -24.00
N LEU A 183 3.95 -25.15 -23.36
CA LEU A 183 4.05 -25.12 -21.90
C LEU A 183 2.87 -24.33 -21.31
N SER A 184 2.28 -24.86 -20.25
CA SER A 184 1.32 -24.18 -19.41
C SER A 184 1.99 -23.86 -18.07
N VAL A 185 1.93 -22.62 -17.68
CA VAL A 185 2.58 -22.10 -16.47
C VAL A 185 1.54 -21.41 -15.60
N SER A 186 1.61 -21.65 -14.29
CA SER A 186 0.80 -20.96 -13.28
C SER A 186 1.72 -20.37 -12.23
N VAL A 187 1.51 -19.11 -11.90
CA VAL A 187 2.23 -18.38 -10.85
C VAL A 187 1.35 -18.29 -9.62
N PHE A 188 1.92 -18.46 -8.44
CA PHE A 188 1.22 -18.43 -7.15
C PHE A 188 1.79 -17.34 -6.23
N PRO A 189 0.91 -16.68 -5.43
CA PRO A 189 -0.56 -16.77 -5.46
C PRO A 189 -1.14 -16.14 -6.74
N ALA A 190 -2.45 -16.30 -6.98
CA ALA A 190 -3.11 -15.81 -8.19
C ALA A 190 -3.06 -14.28 -8.33
N GLU A 191 -2.96 -13.55 -7.22
CA GLU A 191 -2.84 -12.09 -7.15
C GLU A 191 -1.44 -11.58 -7.48
N ALA A 192 -0.41 -12.47 -7.47
CA ALA A 192 0.96 -12.11 -7.85
C ALA A 192 1.04 -11.75 -9.35
N GLU A 193 2.19 -11.21 -9.77
CA GLU A 193 2.44 -10.92 -11.18
C GLU A 193 2.43 -12.24 -11.98
N GLN A 194 1.50 -12.36 -12.94
CA GLN A 194 1.29 -13.56 -13.74
C GLN A 194 2.13 -13.62 -15.01
N ALA A 195 2.78 -12.50 -15.39
CA ALA A 195 3.64 -12.47 -16.57
C ALA A 195 4.86 -13.36 -16.38
N VAL A 196 5.14 -14.20 -17.38
CA VAL A 196 6.31 -15.07 -17.40
C VAL A 196 7.11 -14.88 -18.67
N SER A 197 8.42 -15.00 -18.56
CA SER A 197 9.37 -15.02 -19.66
C SER A 197 9.93 -16.41 -19.86
N TYR A 198 10.34 -16.71 -21.10
CA TYR A 198 10.88 -18.01 -21.48
C TYR A 198 12.24 -17.83 -22.15
N LYS A 199 13.21 -18.67 -21.79
CA LYS A 199 14.56 -18.69 -22.37
C LYS A 199 15.01 -20.12 -22.60
N SER A 200 15.55 -20.41 -23.79
CA SER A 200 16.21 -21.69 -24.08
C SER A 200 17.72 -21.56 -23.89
N THR A 201 18.34 -22.57 -23.27
CA THR A 201 19.81 -22.66 -23.15
C THR A 201 20.48 -23.05 -24.46
N ASN A 202 19.73 -23.68 -25.39
CA ASN A 202 20.23 -24.07 -26.71
C ASN A 202 19.12 -23.94 -27.76
N THR A 203 19.06 -22.80 -28.42
CA THR A 203 18.04 -22.51 -29.44
C THR A 203 18.21 -23.26 -30.76
N SER A 204 19.37 -23.91 -30.97
CA SER A 204 19.62 -24.80 -32.14
C SER A 204 18.93 -26.15 -31.94
N VAL A 205 18.82 -26.65 -30.69
CA VAL A 205 18.14 -27.89 -30.34
C VAL A 205 16.65 -27.65 -30.13
N ALA A 206 16.30 -26.72 -29.26
CA ALA A 206 14.91 -26.35 -28.99
C ALA A 206 14.79 -24.84 -28.81
N ALA A 207 13.91 -24.20 -29.54
CA ALA A 207 13.55 -22.80 -29.36
C ALA A 207 12.24 -22.69 -28.54
N VAL A 208 12.04 -21.58 -27.84
CA VAL A 208 10.80 -21.25 -27.14
C VAL A 208 10.32 -19.86 -27.54
N SER A 209 9.03 -19.71 -27.78
CA SER A 209 8.41 -18.41 -28.04
C SER A 209 8.05 -17.70 -26.75
N GLY A 210 7.82 -16.37 -26.79
CA GLY A 210 7.31 -15.59 -25.67
C GLY A 210 5.93 -16.06 -25.13
N SER A 211 5.19 -16.85 -25.92
CA SER A 211 3.95 -17.49 -25.50
C SER A 211 4.15 -18.90 -24.92
N GLY A 212 5.38 -19.37 -24.75
CA GLY A 212 5.69 -20.67 -24.15
C GLY A 212 5.54 -21.87 -25.09
N VAL A 213 5.57 -21.65 -26.42
CA VAL A 213 5.61 -22.74 -27.39
C VAL A 213 7.06 -23.17 -27.63
N VAL A 214 7.38 -24.39 -27.21
CA VAL A 214 8.68 -25.04 -27.43
C VAL A 214 8.66 -25.72 -28.80
N THR A 215 9.63 -25.40 -29.65
CA THR A 215 9.79 -26.00 -30.98
C THR A 215 11.11 -26.78 -31.04
N ALA A 216 11.04 -28.08 -31.25
CA ALA A 216 12.21 -28.94 -31.45
C ALA A 216 12.80 -28.75 -32.85
N LYS A 217 14.11 -28.50 -32.95
CA LYS A 217 14.78 -28.25 -34.21
C LYS A 217 15.76 -29.37 -34.60
N GLN A 218 16.77 -29.63 -33.77
CA GLN A 218 17.81 -30.62 -34.01
C GLN A 218 17.92 -31.57 -32.84
N THR A 219 18.46 -32.76 -33.09
CA THR A 219 18.74 -33.76 -32.03
C THR A 219 19.73 -33.19 -31.00
N GLY A 220 19.49 -33.47 -29.75
CA GLY A 220 20.30 -32.98 -28.63
C GLY A 220 19.47 -32.70 -27.39
N SER A 221 20.02 -31.91 -26.46
CA SER A 221 19.36 -31.48 -25.23
C SER A 221 19.39 -29.96 -25.10
N ALA A 222 18.32 -29.43 -24.51
CA ALA A 222 18.21 -28.01 -24.15
C ALA A 222 17.39 -27.92 -22.85
N THR A 223 17.55 -26.83 -22.13
CA THR A 223 16.70 -26.51 -20.96
C THR A 223 15.92 -25.24 -21.29
N ILE A 224 14.61 -25.29 -21.09
CA ILE A 224 13.75 -24.10 -21.14
C ILE A 224 13.64 -23.55 -19.73
N ILE A 225 14.08 -22.33 -19.51
CA ILE A 225 13.95 -21.58 -18.26
C ILE A 225 12.69 -20.72 -18.37
N VAL A 226 11.84 -20.80 -17.37
CA VAL A 226 10.61 -20.00 -17.21
C VAL A 226 10.80 -19.12 -15.98
N SER A 227 10.63 -17.82 -16.10
CA SER A 227 10.81 -16.88 -14.99
C SER A 227 9.73 -15.81 -15.00
N ASN A 228 9.28 -15.39 -13.82
CA ASN A 228 8.42 -14.21 -13.63
C ASN A 228 9.14 -13.01 -12.98
N GLY A 229 10.47 -13.05 -12.92
CA GLY A 229 11.29 -12.03 -12.25
C GLY A 229 11.74 -12.49 -10.86
N ASP A 230 10.80 -12.85 -9.97
CA ASP A 230 11.11 -13.27 -8.59
C ASP A 230 11.62 -14.71 -8.51
N LEU A 231 10.96 -15.60 -9.25
CA LEU A 231 11.24 -17.03 -9.27
C LEU A 231 11.47 -17.55 -10.68
N SER A 232 12.14 -18.69 -10.78
CA SER A 232 12.31 -19.41 -12.04
C SER A 232 12.12 -20.91 -11.86
N GLY A 233 11.61 -21.56 -12.93
CA GLY A 233 11.53 -22.99 -13.08
C GLY A 233 12.24 -23.43 -14.36
N ALA A 234 12.49 -24.72 -14.53
CA ALA A 234 13.19 -25.27 -15.69
C ALA A 234 12.48 -26.51 -16.22
N VAL A 235 12.51 -26.67 -17.54
CA VAL A 235 12.01 -27.84 -18.27
C VAL A 235 13.14 -28.42 -19.10
N SER A 236 13.51 -29.68 -18.87
CA SER A 236 14.51 -30.37 -19.69
C SER A 236 13.87 -30.81 -21.01
N VAL A 237 14.50 -30.50 -22.14
CA VAL A 237 14.05 -30.89 -23.48
C VAL A 237 15.08 -31.81 -24.13
N ILE A 238 14.66 -33.01 -24.50
CA ILE A 238 15.46 -33.97 -25.26
C ILE A 238 14.82 -34.11 -26.64
N VAL A 239 15.58 -33.81 -27.66
CA VAL A 239 15.16 -33.98 -29.05
C VAL A 239 15.89 -35.17 -29.67
N ASN A 240 15.14 -36.19 -30.07
CA ASN A 240 15.68 -37.38 -30.74
C ASN A 240 14.85 -37.79 -31.97
N LEU A 241 15.42 -38.57 -32.85
CA LEU A 241 14.74 -39.05 -34.08
C LEU A 241 13.80 -40.21 -33.83
N SER A 242 14.00 -40.96 -32.73
CA SER A 242 13.22 -42.16 -32.41
C SER A 242 12.61 -42.04 -31.01
N LEU A 243 11.31 -42.20 -30.95
CA LEU A 243 10.62 -42.35 -29.67
C LEU A 243 10.50 -43.86 -29.25
N ILE A 244 11.21 -44.76 -29.95
CA ILE A 244 11.15 -46.20 -29.74
C ILE A 244 12.22 -46.59 -28.70
N HIS A 245 11.78 -47.16 -27.63
CA HIS A 245 12.49 -47.77 -26.47
C HIS A 245 12.90 -46.78 -25.34
N ILE A 246 11.91 -46.36 -24.57
CA ILE A 246 12.09 -46.47 -23.12
C ILE A 246 11.60 -47.89 -22.78
N SER A 247 12.53 -48.85 -22.75
CA SER A 247 12.23 -50.17 -22.17
C SER A 247 11.90 -49.92 -20.70
N GLU A 248 10.70 -50.34 -20.28
CA GLU A 248 10.38 -50.48 -18.86
C GLU A 248 11.48 -51.33 -18.20
N PRO A 249 11.95 -50.98 -17.00
CA PRO A 249 12.87 -51.82 -16.25
C PRO A 249 12.14 -53.17 -16.02
N THR A 250 12.66 -54.22 -16.64
CA THR A 250 12.24 -55.58 -16.39
C THR A 250 12.37 -55.88 -14.89
N ARG A 251 11.27 -56.29 -14.27
CA ARG A 251 11.24 -56.80 -12.92
C ARG A 251 12.09 -58.04 -12.76
#